data_34fe5198b5bcb9eb0c9fd2ccbb21ffdf
#
_entry.id   34fe5198b5bcb9eb0c9fd2ccbb21ffdf
#
_cell.length_a   1.000
_cell.length_b   1.000
_cell.length_c   1.000
_cell.angle_alpha   90.00
_cell.angle_beta   90.00
_cell.angle_gamma   90.00
#
_symmetry.space_group_name_H-M   'P 1'
#
loop_
_entity.id
_entity.type
_entity.pdbx_description
1 polymer ?
#
loop_
_entity_poly.entity_id
_entity_poly.type
_entity_poly.pdbx_seq_one_letter_code
_entity_poly.pdbx_strand_id
1 'polypeptide(L)'
;MSPDDRPLRADARRNRALLLEAAEAVFAARGVSASTEEVARTAGVGVGTLFRHFPTKEALLEAVFRERLQRMAEGLRDLGAADDLGTAFFDFLSDAVAHSATKVALADALAEAGIDAVVSAREKHDLGGALGQALVRAQEAGAVRPDVGLPELIALLIGASRAAEHAGTDPVRTRIIGVILDGLRPVSPR
;
A
#
# COMPACT_ATOMS: atom_id res chain seq x y z
N MET A 1 20.21 4.66 32.01
CA MET A 1 18.94 4.76 31.29
C MET A 1 17.87 5.02 32.34
N SER A 2 17.43 6.30 32.46
CA SER A 2 16.51 6.73 33.54
C SER A 2 15.09 6.16 33.33
N PRO A 3 14.39 5.78 34.41
CA PRO A 3 13.03 5.23 34.35
C PRO A 3 11.99 6.20 33.73
N ASP A 4 12.30 7.50 33.71
CA ASP A 4 11.42 8.58 33.20
C ASP A 4 11.38 8.71 31.66
N ASP A 5 12.26 8.01 30.95
CA ASP A 5 12.42 8.09 29.49
C ASP A 5 11.47 7.12 28.72
N ARG A 6 10.85 6.17 29.43
CA ARG A 6 10.00 5.12 28.85
C ARG A 6 8.58 5.63 28.46
N PRO A 7 7.89 6.43 29.29
CA PRO A 7 6.58 7.00 28.92
C PRO A 7 6.66 7.96 27.74
N LEU A 8 7.65 8.86 27.72
CA LEU A 8 7.85 9.85 26.66
C LEU A 8 8.08 9.19 25.28
N ARG A 9 8.83 8.09 25.24
CA ARG A 9 9.04 7.32 24.00
C ARG A 9 7.80 6.54 23.56
N ALA A 10 6.98 6.10 24.50
CA ALA A 10 5.70 5.46 24.19
C ALA A 10 4.70 6.47 23.60
N ASP A 11 4.60 7.65 24.20
CA ASP A 11 3.74 8.74 23.72
C ASP A 11 4.20 9.26 22.34
N ALA A 12 5.51 9.40 22.13
CA ALA A 12 6.05 9.79 20.83
C ALA A 12 5.73 8.77 19.74
N ARG A 13 5.85 7.47 20.03
CA ARG A 13 5.47 6.40 19.09
C ARG A 13 3.97 6.41 18.80
N ARG A 14 3.14 6.58 19.83
CA ARG A 14 1.69 6.67 19.68
C ARG A 14 1.29 7.86 18.82
N ASN A 15 1.85 9.05 19.09
CA ASN A 15 1.57 10.25 18.30
C ASN A 15 2.01 10.08 16.85
N ARG A 16 3.17 9.44 16.61
CA ARG A 16 3.63 9.15 15.26
C ARG A 16 2.66 8.23 14.50
N ALA A 17 2.15 7.19 15.16
CA ALA A 17 1.17 6.27 14.55
C ALA A 17 -0.15 7.01 14.22
N LEU A 18 -0.69 7.80 15.15
CA LEU A 18 -1.89 8.61 14.93
C LEU A 18 -1.72 9.60 13.76
N LEU A 19 -0.54 10.21 13.64
CA LEU A 19 -0.23 11.11 12.53
C LEU A 19 -0.19 10.40 11.18
N LEU A 20 0.37 9.18 11.11
CA LEU A 20 0.42 8.39 9.88
C LEU A 20 -0.97 7.91 9.46
N GLU A 21 -1.78 7.44 10.40
CA GLU A 21 -3.17 7.04 10.16
C GLU A 21 -4.02 8.22 9.66
N ALA A 22 -3.94 9.36 10.34
CA ALA A 22 -4.63 10.58 9.93
C ALA A 22 -4.17 11.08 8.56
N ALA A 23 -2.87 11.04 8.28
CA ALA A 23 -2.31 11.46 7.01
C ALA A 23 -2.80 10.56 5.87
N GLU A 24 -2.83 9.25 6.06
CA GLU A 24 -3.37 8.31 5.08
C GLU A 24 -4.84 8.60 4.77
N ALA A 25 -5.67 8.78 5.80
CA ALA A 25 -7.09 9.11 5.64
C ALA A 25 -7.31 10.45 4.91
N VAL A 26 -6.57 11.49 5.30
CA VAL A 26 -6.67 12.83 4.68
C VAL A 26 -6.20 12.80 3.23
N PHE A 27 -5.07 12.16 2.92
CA PHE A 27 -4.57 12.06 1.56
C PHE A 27 -5.43 11.16 0.67
N ALA A 28 -6.07 10.12 1.22
CA ALA A 28 -7.04 9.32 0.48
C ALA A 28 -8.29 10.11 0.10
N ALA A 29 -8.80 10.95 1.01
CA ALA A 29 -10.02 11.71 0.82
C ALA A 29 -9.85 12.98 -0.02
N ARG A 30 -8.70 13.67 0.10
CA ARG A 30 -8.46 15.02 -0.46
C ARG A 30 -7.25 15.11 -1.40
N GLY A 31 -6.58 14.00 -1.62
CA GLY A 31 -5.33 13.96 -2.38
C GLY A 31 -4.13 14.49 -1.60
N VAL A 32 -2.95 14.32 -2.20
CA VAL A 32 -1.66 14.68 -1.59
C VAL A 32 -1.44 16.20 -1.44
N SER A 33 -2.30 17.02 -2.06
CA SER A 33 -2.28 18.49 -1.91
C SER A 33 -2.82 18.97 -0.56
N ALA A 34 -3.54 18.12 0.19
CA ALA A 34 -4.06 18.46 1.52
C ALA A 34 -2.96 18.98 2.47
N SER A 35 -3.34 19.87 3.39
CA SER A 35 -2.37 20.55 4.26
C SER A 35 -1.95 19.69 5.46
N THR A 36 -0.76 19.97 5.98
CA THR A 36 -0.25 19.31 7.22
C THR A 36 -1.04 19.74 8.45
N GLU A 37 -1.63 20.93 8.44
CA GLU A 37 -2.53 21.41 9.50
C GLU A 37 -3.80 20.56 9.58
N GLU A 38 -4.32 20.16 8.43
CA GLU A 38 -5.48 19.27 8.37
C GLU A 38 -5.16 17.89 8.92
N VAL A 39 -3.99 17.35 8.56
CA VAL A 39 -3.50 16.08 9.12
C VAL A 39 -3.35 16.16 10.64
N ALA A 40 -2.71 17.21 11.16
CA ALA A 40 -2.52 17.41 12.60
C ALA A 40 -3.86 17.50 13.35
N ARG A 41 -4.83 18.22 12.78
CA ARG A 41 -6.18 18.36 13.33
C ARG A 41 -6.91 16.99 13.34
N THR A 42 -6.83 16.22 12.27
CA THR A 42 -7.44 14.89 12.18
C THR A 42 -6.81 13.91 13.16
N ALA A 43 -5.48 14.00 13.37
CA ALA A 43 -4.76 13.20 14.36
C ALA A 43 -5.01 13.63 15.81
N GLY A 44 -5.67 14.80 16.05
CA GLY A 44 -5.88 15.35 17.38
C GLY A 44 -4.63 15.86 18.06
N VAL A 45 -3.60 16.29 17.28
CA VAL A 45 -2.35 16.82 17.79
C VAL A 45 -2.06 18.22 17.26
N GLY A 46 -1.18 18.95 17.96
CA GLY A 46 -0.75 20.28 17.49
C GLY A 46 0.17 20.15 16.26
N VAL A 47 0.11 21.13 15.35
CA VAL A 47 0.98 21.25 14.16
C VAL A 47 2.47 21.19 14.54
N GLY A 48 2.87 21.81 15.65
CA GLY A 48 4.24 21.71 16.15
C GLY A 48 4.67 20.30 16.52
N THR A 49 3.73 19.44 16.96
CA THR A 49 3.99 18.02 17.23
C THR A 49 4.19 17.27 15.92
N LEU A 50 3.40 17.55 14.88
CA LEU A 50 3.57 16.97 13.55
C LEU A 50 4.97 17.28 13.01
N PHE A 51 5.40 18.55 13.02
CA PHE A 51 6.71 18.93 12.47
C PHE A 51 7.91 18.42 13.29
N ARG A 52 7.74 18.07 14.57
CA ARG A 52 8.77 17.35 15.33
C ARG A 52 8.96 15.91 14.85
N HIS A 53 7.89 15.25 14.38
CA HIS A 53 7.94 13.89 13.83
C HIS A 53 8.31 13.86 12.35
N PHE A 54 7.79 14.83 11.59
CA PHE A 54 7.95 14.92 10.14
C PHE A 54 8.29 16.38 9.80
N PRO A 55 9.59 16.70 9.66
CA PRO A 55 10.06 18.09 9.49
C PRO A 55 9.50 18.81 8.26
N THR A 56 9.11 18.04 7.24
CA THR A 56 8.51 18.57 6.01
C THR A 56 7.29 17.72 5.62
N LYS A 57 6.47 18.25 4.71
CA LYS A 57 5.33 17.52 4.14
C LYS A 57 5.81 16.29 3.37
N GLU A 58 6.91 16.40 2.65
CA GLU A 58 7.53 15.32 1.88
C GLU A 58 7.97 14.18 2.81
N ALA A 59 8.57 14.50 3.97
CA ALA A 59 8.92 13.50 4.98
C ALA A 59 7.69 12.77 5.55
N LEU A 60 6.55 13.45 5.65
CA LEU A 60 5.29 12.82 6.03
C LEU A 60 4.76 11.92 4.91
N LEU A 61 4.74 12.40 3.66
CA LEU A 61 4.31 11.62 2.49
C LEU A 61 5.16 10.35 2.34
N GLU A 62 6.49 10.49 2.47
CA GLU A 62 7.43 9.35 2.45
C GLU A 62 7.10 8.32 3.54
N ALA A 63 6.86 8.79 4.76
CA ALA A 63 6.56 7.88 5.87
C ALA A 63 5.23 7.16 5.68
N VAL A 64 4.18 7.83 5.16
CA VAL A 64 2.89 7.22 4.81
C VAL A 64 3.06 6.17 3.71
N PHE A 65 3.82 6.49 2.67
CA PHE A 65 4.06 5.56 1.57
C PHE A 65 4.79 4.30 2.04
N ARG A 66 5.85 4.46 2.86
CA ARG A 66 6.62 3.37 3.45
C ARG A 66 5.76 2.46 4.34
N GLU A 67 4.97 3.05 5.22
CA GLU A 67 4.05 2.32 6.12
C GLU A 67 3.04 1.48 5.31
N ARG A 68 2.53 2.04 4.21
CA ARG A 68 1.61 1.33 3.33
C ARG A 68 2.27 0.12 2.66
N LEU A 69 3.51 0.26 2.15
CA LEU A 69 4.24 -0.85 1.55
C LEU A 69 4.55 -1.96 2.57
N GLN A 70 4.88 -1.59 3.80
CA GLN A 70 5.11 -2.55 4.89
C GLN A 70 3.84 -3.34 5.20
N ARG A 71 2.69 -2.67 5.36
CA ARG A 71 1.41 -3.34 5.60
C ARG A 71 0.99 -4.26 4.44
N MET A 72 1.28 -3.86 3.20
CA MET A 72 1.05 -4.73 2.05
C MET A 72 1.92 -5.99 2.10
N ALA A 73 3.19 -5.86 2.45
CA ALA A 73 4.09 -7.01 2.59
C ALA A 73 3.69 -7.94 3.75
N GLU A 74 3.22 -7.38 4.87
CA GLU A 74 2.69 -8.13 6.01
C GLU A 74 1.42 -8.88 5.60
N GLY A 75 0.44 -8.21 4.99
CA GLY A 75 -0.79 -8.85 4.51
C GLY A 75 -0.53 -10.01 3.55
N LEU A 76 0.46 -9.88 2.64
CA LEU A 76 0.86 -10.97 1.74
C LEU A 76 1.45 -12.17 2.48
N ARG A 77 2.19 -11.95 3.56
CA ARG A 77 2.74 -13.04 4.39
C ARG A 77 1.63 -13.76 5.16
N ASP A 78 0.66 -13.00 5.67
CA ASP A 78 -0.46 -13.51 6.46
C ASP A 78 -1.44 -14.35 5.62
N LEU A 79 -1.48 -14.16 4.29
CA LEU A 79 -2.28 -15.01 3.38
C LEU A 79 -1.96 -16.51 3.52
N GLY A 80 -0.73 -16.85 3.96
CA GLY A 80 -0.35 -18.24 4.16
C GLY A 80 -1.12 -19.00 5.25
N ALA A 81 -1.86 -18.29 6.10
CA ALA A 81 -2.70 -18.86 7.15
C ALA A 81 -4.19 -18.96 6.74
N ALA A 82 -4.56 -18.55 5.52
CA ALA A 82 -5.95 -18.57 5.06
C ALA A 82 -6.40 -19.99 4.71
N ASP A 83 -7.63 -20.35 5.07
CA ASP A 83 -8.24 -21.65 4.75
C ASP A 83 -8.42 -21.83 3.22
N ASP A 84 -8.75 -20.76 2.50
CA ASP A 84 -8.79 -20.68 1.04
C ASP A 84 -7.79 -19.64 0.54
N LEU A 85 -6.58 -20.11 0.30
CA LEU A 85 -5.50 -19.26 -0.19
C LEU A 85 -5.81 -18.64 -1.55
N GLY A 86 -6.51 -19.34 -2.43
CA GLY A 86 -6.87 -18.85 -3.75
C GLY A 86 -7.76 -17.61 -3.67
N THR A 87 -8.86 -17.71 -2.94
CA THR A 87 -9.77 -16.58 -2.72
C THR A 87 -9.04 -15.43 -2.00
N ALA A 88 -8.32 -15.72 -0.91
CA ALA A 88 -7.61 -14.69 -0.15
C ALA A 88 -6.55 -13.94 -1.00
N PHE A 89 -5.86 -14.64 -1.91
CA PHE A 89 -4.89 -14.03 -2.83
C PHE A 89 -5.56 -13.04 -3.80
N PHE A 90 -6.67 -13.47 -4.44
CA PHE A 90 -7.38 -12.60 -5.37
C PHE A 90 -8.07 -11.42 -4.68
N ASP A 91 -8.62 -11.61 -3.50
CA ASP A 91 -9.20 -10.53 -2.69
C ASP A 91 -8.13 -9.51 -2.32
N PHE A 92 -6.95 -9.97 -1.87
CA PHE A 92 -5.82 -9.08 -1.59
C PHE A 92 -5.40 -8.27 -2.83
N LEU A 93 -5.25 -8.90 -4.00
CA LEU A 93 -4.88 -8.20 -5.23
C LEU A 93 -5.97 -7.19 -5.65
N SER A 94 -7.24 -7.57 -5.54
CA SER A 94 -8.38 -6.70 -5.82
C SER A 94 -8.36 -5.46 -4.94
N ASP A 95 -8.19 -5.64 -3.63
CA ASP A 95 -8.10 -4.54 -2.66
C ASP A 95 -6.87 -3.67 -2.91
N ALA A 96 -5.73 -4.28 -3.21
CA ALA A 96 -4.50 -3.54 -3.53
C ALA A 96 -4.66 -2.63 -4.75
N VAL A 97 -5.38 -3.09 -5.78
CA VAL A 97 -5.68 -2.29 -6.98
C VAL A 97 -6.79 -1.27 -6.70
N ALA A 98 -7.88 -1.66 -6.03
CA ALA A 98 -8.99 -0.76 -5.71
C ALA A 98 -8.55 0.46 -4.90
N HIS A 99 -7.59 0.27 -3.99
CA HIS A 99 -7.02 1.32 -3.14
C HIS A 99 -5.70 1.89 -3.67
N SER A 100 -5.36 1.66 -4.95
CA SER A 100 -4.09 2.10 -5.53
C SER A 100 -4.01 3.61 -5.78
N ALA A 101 -5.13 4.30 -5.97
CA ALA A 101 -5.16 5.72 -6.34
C ALA A 101 -4.33 6.59 -5.37
N THR A 102 -4.48 6.40 -4.05
CA THR A 102 -3.67 7.12 -3.06
C THR A 102 -2.19 6.75 -3.15
N LYS A 103 -1.86 5.47 -3.40
CA LYS A 103 -0.47 5.01 -3.53
C LYS A 103 0.20 5.64 -4.75
N VAL A 104 -0.49 5.67 -5.87
CA VAL A 104 0.01 6.28 -7.11
C VAL A 104 0.19 7.78 -6.94
N ALA A 105 -0.82 8.48 -6.38
CA ALA A 105 -0.71 9.90 -6.08
C ALA A 105 0.42 10.25 -5.12
N LEU A 106 0.67 9.41 -4.09
CA LEU A 106 1.82 9.56 -3.19
C LEU A 106 3.14 9.37 -3.94
N ALA A 107 3.25 8.34 -4.78
CA ALA A 107 4.47 8.08 -5.56
C ALA A 107 4.75 9.21 -6.55
N ASP A 108 3.73 9.69 -7.27
CA ASP A 108 3.87 10.79 -8.22
C ASP A 108 4.28 12.11 -7.51
N ALA A 109 3.66 12.45 -6.37
CA ALA A 109 4.02 13.64 -5.58
C ALA A 109 5.46 13.59 -5.04
N LEU A 110 5.94 12.40 -4.68
CA LEU A 110 7.32 12.22 -4.21
C LEU A 110 8.32 12.33 -5.37
N ALA A 111 7.99 11.79 -6.55
CA ALA A 111 8.78 11.94 -7.76
C ALA A 111 8.88 13.43 -8.19
N GLU A 112 7.77 14.17 -8.15
CA GLU A 112 7.75 15.62 -8.41
C GLU A 112 8.63 16.42 -7.44
N ALA A 113 8.70 15.98 -6.18
CA ALA A 113 9.59 16.56 -5.17
C ALA A 113 11.07 16.17 -5.34
N GLY A 114 11.42 15.39 -6.39
CA GLY A 114 12.79 14.91 -6.63
C GLY A 114 13.21 13.78 -5.68
N ILE A 115 12.26 13.12 -5.03
CA ILE A 115 12.49 12.03 -4.08
C ILE A 115 12.25 10.70 -4.80
N ASP A 116 12.97 10.46 -5.90
CA ASP A 116 12.87 9.23 -6.70
C ASP A 116 13.27 7.95 -5.95
N ALA A 117 13.95 8.08 -4.83
CA ALA A 117 14.48 6.96 -4.06
C ALA A 117 13.68 6.62 -2.80
N VAL A 118 12.42 7.07 -2.69
CA VAL A 118 11.60 6.96 -1.47
C VAL A 118 11.38 5.53 -1.03
N VAL A 119 11.30 4.60 -1.98
CA VAL A 119 11.29 3.18 -1.66
C VAL A 119 12.71 2.69 -1.68
N SER A 120 13.28 2.44 -0.50
CA SER A 120 14.60 1.83 -0.42
C SER A 120 14.62 0.50 -1.19
N ALA A 121 15.79 0.10 -1.69
CA ALA A 121 15.95 -1.21 -2.32
C ALA A 121 15.44 -2.34 -1.42
N ARG A 122 15.55 -2.16 -0.10
CA ARG A 122 15.05 -3.10 0.91
C ARG A 122 13.54 -3.23 0.90
N GLU A 123 12.79 -2.12 0.91
CA GLU A 123 11.31 -2.15 0.94
C GLU A 123 10.74 -2.71 -0.36
N LYS A 124 11.36 -2.38 -1.51
CA LYS A 124 11.03 -3.01 -2.81
C LYS A 124 11.29 -4.51 -2.78
N HIS A 125 12.42 -4.93 -2.19
CA HIS A 125 12.79 -6.33 -2.04
C HIS A 125 11.82 -7.07 -1.11
N ASP A 126 11.47 -6.48 0.03
CA ASP A 126 10.56 -7.07 1.03
C ASP A 126 9.16 -7.27 0.45
N LEU A 127 8.59 -6.26 -0.21
CA LEU A 127 7.28 -6.38 -0.85
C LEU A 127 7.31 -7.35 -2.04
N GLY A 128 8.32 -7.25 -2.91
CA GLY A 128 8.49 -8.14 -4.05
C GLY A 128 8.70 -9.58 -3.62
N GLY A 129 9.48 -9.81 -2.56
CA GLY A 129 9.68 -11.15 -1.99
C GLY A 129 8.39 -11.74 -1.40
N ALA A 130 7.61 -10.93 -0.66
CA ALA A 130 6.32 -11.36 -0.12
C ALA A 130 5.31 -11.68 -1.23
N LEU A 131 5.24 -10.84 -2.27
CA LEU A 131 4.36 -11.06 -3.42
C LEU A 131 4.77 -12.33 -4.21
N GLY A 132 6.08 -12.53 -4.43
CA GLY A 132 6.59 -13.73 -5.10
C GLY A 132 6.26 -15.01 -4.36
N GLN A 133 6.41 -15.01 -3.02
CA GLN A 133 6.06 -16.17 -2.20
C GLN A 133 4.54 -16.43 -2.21
N ALA A 134 3.71 -15.38 -2.16
CA ALA A 134 2.26 -15.51 -2.24
C ALA A 134 1.83 -16.05 -3.61
N LEU A 135 2.45 -15.58 -4.71
CA LEU A 135 2.21 -16.08 -6.06
C LEU A 135 2.52 -17.57 -6.18
N VAL A 136 3.71 -18.01 -5.73
CA VAL A 136 4.10 -19.42 -5.78
C VAL A 136 3.09 -20.30 -5.03
N ARG A 137 2.71 -19.90 -3.82
CA ARG A 137 1.71 -20.65 -3.04
C ARG A 137 0.34 -20.69 -3.73
N ALA A 138 -0.10 -19.60 -4.35
CA ALA A 138 -1.36 -19.57 -5.10
C ALA A 138 -1.31 -20.46 -6.37
N GLN A 139 -0.15 -20.59 -7.01
CA GLN A 139 0.09 -21.49 -8.12
C GLN A 139 0.09 -22.96 -7.66
N GLU A 140 0.75 -23.28 -6.56
CA GLU A 140 0.75 -24.62 -5.94
C GLU A 140 -0.66 -25.06 -5.51
N ALA A 141 -1.48 -24.12 -5.04
CA ALA A 141 -2.90 -24.35 -4.74
C ALA A 141 -3.78 -24.46 -6.00
N GLY A 142 -3.24 -24.28 -7.20
CA GLY A 142 -4.00 -24.32 -8.46
C GLY A 142 -4.93 -23.12 -8.66
N ALA A 143 -4.79 -22.06 -7.90
CA ALA A 143 -5.62 -20.85 -8.01
C ALA A 143 -5.11 -19.91 -9.11
N VAL A 144 -3.79 -19.85 -9.34
CA VAL A 144 -3.14 -19.02 -10.36
C VAL A 144 -2.45 -19.91 -11.40
N ARG A 145 -2.52 -19.48 -12.67
CA ARG A 145 -1.86 -20.18 -13.78
C ARG A 145 -0.32 -20.18 -13.59
N PRO A 146 0.38 -21.31 -13.90
CA PRO A 146 1.79 -21.47 -13.59
C PRO A 146 2.75 -20.72 -14.51
N ASP A 147 2.26 -20.21 -15.65
CA ASP A 147 3.07 -19.51 -16.67
C ASP A 147 3.16 -17.98 -16.43
N VAL A 148 2.61 -17.46 -15.32
CA VAL A 148 2.75 -16.07 -14.91
C VAL A 148 3.82 -15.96 -13.84
N GLY A 149 4.91 -15.26 -14.15
CA GLY A 149 5.97 -14.94 -13.19
C GLY A 149 5.70 -13.66 -12.40
N LEU A 150 6.56 -13.41 -11.41
CA LEU A 150 6.47 -12.20 -10.57
C LEU A 150 6.59 -10.90 -11.39
N PRO A 151 7.49 -10.79 -12.41
CA PRO A 151 7.57 -9.58 -13.24
C PRO A 151 6.27 -9.26 -13.97
N GLU A 152 5.62 -10.29 -14.55
CA GLU A 152 4.35 -10.15 -15.26
C GLU A 152 3.23 -9.75 -14.30
N LEU A 153 3.16 -10.36 -13.11
CA LEU A 153 2.20 -10.01 -12.09
C LEU A 153 2.35 -8.56 -11.65
N ILE A 154 3.58 -8.08 -11.39
CA ILE A 154 3.84 -6.69 -11.03
C ILE A 154 3.39 -5.75 -12.14
N ALA A 155 3.72 -6.05 -13.40
CA ALA A 155 3.33 -5.24 -14.54
C ALA A 155 1.80 -5.17 -14.70
N LEU A 156 1.10 -6.28 -14.53
CA LEU A 156 -0.36 -6.35 -14.55
C LEU A 156 -0.99 -5.53 -13.42
N LEU A 157 -0.47 -5.60 -12.20
CA LEU A 157 -0.97 -4.82 -11.07
C LEU A 157 -0.76 -3.32 -11.26
N ILE A 158 0.38 -2.90 -11.81
CA ILE A 158 0.62 -1.49 -12.17
C ILE A 158 -0.38 -1.04 -13.24
N GLY A 159 -0.55 -1.82 -14.30
CA GLY A 159 -1.51 -1.55 -15.37
C GLY A 159 -2.95 -1.49 -14.87
N ALA A 160 -3.35 -2.43 -14.01
CA ALA A 160 -4.66 -2.45 -13.37
C ALA A 160 -4.91 -1.22 -12.50
N SER A 161 -3.90 -0.80 -11.73
CA SER A 161 -3.98 0.41 -10.89
C SER A 161 -4.20 1.66 -11.74
N ARG A 162 -3.45 1.83 -12.82
CA ARG A 162 -3.61 2.96 -13.75
C ARG A 162 -4.95 2.91 -14.50
N ALA A 163 -5.39 1.73 -14.91
CA ALA A 163 -6.70 1.56 -15.55
C ALA A 163 -7.86 1.89 -14.59
N ALA A 164 -7.74 1.47 -13.32
CA ALA A 164 -8.72 1.75 -12.28
C ALA A 164 -8.84 3.27 -11.97
N GLU A 165 -7.76 4.04 -12.06
CA GLU A 165 -7.78 5.50 -11.91
C GLU A 165 -8.59 6.19 -13.03
N HIS A 166 -8.52 5.66 -14.25
CA HIS A 166 -9.24 6.20 -15.41
C HIS A 166 -10.69 5.71 -15.54
N ALA A 167 -11.12 4.81 -14.68
CA ALA A 167 -12.42 4.14 -14.80
C ALA A 167 -13.65 5.03 -14.55
N GLY A 168 -13.48 6.23 -14.03
CA GLY A 168 -14.54 7.24 -13.82
C GLY A 168 -15.63 6.86 -12.82
N THR A 169 -16.03 5.59 -12.73
CA THR A 169 -17.07 5.09 -11.81
C THR A 169 -16.65 3.77 -11.14
N ASP A 170 -17.16 3.53 -9.92
CA ASP A 170 -16.87 2.31 -9.17
C ASP A 170 -17.28 1.01 -9.88
N PRO A 171 -18.45 0.90 -10.55
CA PRO A 171 -18.81 -0.31 -11.29
C PRO A 171 -17.85 -0.65 -12.44
N VAL A 172 -17.36 0.38 -13.15
CA VAL A 172 -16.38 0.19 -14.23
C VAL A 172 -15.04 -0.23 -13.66
N ARG A 173 -14.60 0.39 -12.58
CA ARG A 173 -13.36 0.05 -11.85
C ARG A 173 -13.38 -1.41 -11.41
N THR A 174 -14.42 -1.85 -10.71
CA THR A 174 -14.59 -3.22 -10.26
C THR A 174 -14.53 -4.22 -11.41
N ARG A 175 -15.19 -3.90 -12.53
CA ARG A 175 -15.18 -4.77 -13.71
C ARG A 175 -13.79 -4.87 -14.35
N ILE A 176 -13.05 -3.76 -14.46
CA ILE A 176 -11.67 -3.77 -14.99
C ILE A 176 -10.78 -4.65 -14.14
N ILE A 177 -10.82 -4.49 -12.82
CA ILE A 177 -10.06 -5.30 -11.87
C ILE A 177 -10.41 -6.78 -12.06
N GLY A 178 -11.70 -7.12 -12.07
CA GLY A 178 -12.17 -8.49 -12.28
C GLY A 178 -11.62 -9.11 -13.56
N VAL A 179 -11.75 -8.42 -14.70
CA VAL A 179 -11.24 -8.92 -16.01
C VAL A 179 -9.73 -9.19 -15.97
N ILE A 180 -8.95 -8.31 -15.35
CA ILE A 180 -7.50 -8.50 -15.27
C ILE A 180 -7.15 -9.67 -14.35
N LEU A 181 -7.78 -9.76 -13.19
CA LEU A 181 -7.52 -10.84 -12.21
C LEU A 181 -8.03 -12.19 -12.71
N ASP A 182 -9.14 -12.24 -13.45
CA ASP A 182 -9.63 -13.47 -14.07
C ASP A 182 -8.64 -14.03 -15.10
N GLY A 183 -7.87 -13.17 -15.77
CA GLY A 183 -6.77 -13.58 -16.66
C GLY A 183 -5.62 -14.32 -15.97
N LEU A 184 -5.51 -14.21 -14.63
CA LEU A 184 -4.54 -14.95 -13.81
C LEU A 184 -5.02 -16.35 -13.43
N ARG A 185 -6.31 -16.66 -13.60
CA ARG A 185 -6.86 -17.97 -13.25
C ARG A 185 -6.40 -19.04 -14.25
N PRO A 186 -6.27 -20.29 -13.82
CA PRO A 186 -5.97 -21.38 -14.74
C PRO A 186 -7.03 -21.50 -15.83
N VAL A 187 -6.57 -21.68 -17.07
CA VAL A 187 -7.49 -22.01 -18.18
C VAL A 187 -7.87 -23.48 -18.03
N SER A 188 -9.15 -23.78 -17.83
CA SER A 188 -9.61 -25.16 -17.86
C SER A 188 -9.26 -25.79 -19.21
N PRO A 189 -8.61 -26.98 -19.24
CA PRO A 189 -8.38 -27.65 -20.50
C PRO A 189 -9.74 -27.93 -21.17
N ARG A 190 -9.84 -27.58 -22.44
CA ARG A 190 -11.01 -27.95 -23.29
C ARG A 190 -11.00 -29.42 -23.60
#